data_e4a828e031aae162d20347541e07e401
#
_entry.id   e4a828e031aae162d20347541e07e401
#
_cell.length_a   1.000
_cell.length_b   1.000
_cell.length_c   1.000
_cell.angle_alpha   90.00
_cell.angle_beta   90.00
_cell.angle_gamma   90.00
#
_symmetry.space_group_name_H-M   'P 1'
#
loop_
_entity.id
_entity.type
_entity.pdbx_description
1 polymer ?
#
loop_
_entity_poly.entity_id
_entity_poly.type
_entity_poly.pdbx_seq_one_letter_code
_entity_poly.pdbx_strand_id
1 'polypeptide(L)'
;MGIDQRRPSRSALVAIGLDHTTAGIELRERLAFGEAALPRALRQLTDPADPLFEQAAILSTCNRVELYGVSRSRPTAELLVSFLARFHGRDPRGLMSAVYVHRGRDVAFHLAATAAGMHSLVLGEPQIQGQVRTALEHALQAGTAGVELRRLFESAVAAGRRVRSDTAIGRGVASVPHAGIELARMRLGTLGRSTALLAGAGSMAELAAKQLVKRGVDQLLVLGRDPARAARLADRHGGRVITADRLSEALSQCDLVIGATGAPHPIFYQRHLEQAAARSGRADSPLLMIDLAVPRDVDPAVAGLAGVEVYTVDDLERVVERALARRRAEMPAAHSVLRTEVARFTHWLSAREALAA
;
A
#
# COMPACT_ATOMS: atom_id res chain seq x y z
N MET A 1 4.58 -21.76 -56.42
CA MET A 1 5.52 -21.21 -55.43
C MET A 1 4.80 -20.05 -54.77
N GLY A 2 3.99 -20.36 -53.75
CA GLY A 2 3.12 -19.41 -53.05
C GLY A 2 3.91 -18.72 -51.96
N ILE A 3 4.04 -17.40 -52.07
CA ILE A 3 4.57 -16.54 -51.00
C ILE A 3 3.51 -16.47 -49.92
N ASP A 4 3.76 -17.16 -48.83
CA ASP A 4 2.98 -17.07 -47.60
C ASP A 4 3.09 -15.61 -47.10
N GLN A 5 2.10 -14.78 -47.44
CA GLN A 5 1.95 -13.44 -46.88
C GLN A 5 1.56 -13.61 -45.41
N ARG A 6 2.57 -13.71 -44.54
CA ARG A 6 2.37 -13.62 -43.10
C ARG A 6 1.63 -12.33 -42.80
N ARG A 7 0.37 -12.45 -42.41
CA ARG A 7 -0.39 -11.34 -41.84
C ARG A 7 0.46 -10.68 -40.77
N PRO A 8 0.58 -9.35 -40.72
CA PRO A 8 1.34 -8.67 -39.69
C PRO A 8 0.83 -9.16 -38.31
N SER A 9 1.72 -9.69 -37.50
CA SER A 9 1.34 -10.23 -36.20
C SER A 9 0.75 -9.08 -35.36
N ARG A 10 -0.51 -9.26 -34.92
CA ARG A 10 -1.19 -8.25 -34.07
C ARG A 10 -0.36 -8.02 -32.82
N SER A 11 -0.14 -6.76 -32.47
CA SER A 11 0.51 -6.37 -31.23
C SER A 11 -0.22 -7.00 -30.05
N ALA A 12 0.49 -7.69 -29.17
CA ALA A 12 -0.09 -8.37 -28.02
C ALA A 12 0.30 -7.68 -26.73
N LEU A 13 -0.68 -7.43 -25.86
CA LEU A 13 -0.41 -7.04 -24.47
C LEU A 13 0.19 -8.23 -23.72
N VAL A 14 1.26 -7.99 -22.99
CA VAL A 14 1.91 -8.98 -22.11
C VAL A 14 2.22 -8.30 -20.78
N ALA A 15 1.98 -9.02 -19.70
CA ALA A 15 2.47 -8.66 -18.38
C ALA A 15 3.14 -9.88 -17.75
N ILE A 16 4.28 -9.67 -17.12
CA ILE A 16 4.94 -10.65 -16.27
C ILE A 16 5.27 -10.00 -14.93
N GLY A 17 5.11 -10.74 -13.88
CA GLY A 17 5.43 -10.20 -12.56
C GLY A 17 5.44 -11.25 -11.48
N LEU A 18 5.77 -10.79 -10.31
CA LEU A 18 5.66 -11.51 -9.06
C LEU A 18 5.07 -10.58 -8.00
N ASP A 19 4.36 -11.15 -7.06
CA ASP A 19 3.79 -10.38 -5.94
C ASP A 19 3.87 -11.17 -4.63
N HIS A 20 3.27 -10.62 -3.57
CA HIS A 20 3.29 -11.21 -2.23
C HIS A 20 2.63 -12.59 -2.14
N THR A 21 1.86 -13.02 -3.14
CA THR A 21 1.24 -14.35 -3.19
C THR A 21 2.13 -15.38 -3.85
N THR A 22 3.08 -14.95 -4.70
CA THR A 22 3.96 -15.83 -5.47
C THR A 22 5.41 -15.79 -5.02
N ALA A 23 5.83 -14.73 -4.32
CA ALA A 23 7.22 -14.53 -3.91
C ALA A 23 7.35 -13.99 -2.49
N GLY A 24 8.28 -14.54 -1.72
CA GLY A 24 8.67 -14.02 -0.42
C GLY A 24 9.26 -12.59 -0.49
N ILE A 25 9.29 -11.91 0.64
CA ILE A 25 9.74 -10.51 0.73
C ILE A 25 11.16 -10.31 0.20
N GLU A 26 12.08 -11.22 0.55
CA GLU A 26 13.48 -11.13 0.12
C GLU A 26 13.64 -11.15 -1.42
N LEU A 27 12.84 -11.98 -2.11
CA LEU A 27 12.90 -12.06 -3.57
C LEU A 27 12.32 -10.78 -4.20
N ARG A 28 11.23 -10.26 -3.66
CA ARG A 28 10.61 -9.01 -4.12
C ARG A 28 11.56 -7.82 -3.95
N GLU A 29 12.22 -7.70 -2.79
CA GLU A 29 13.21 -6.65 -2.54
C GLU A 29 14.41 -6.74 -3.49
N ARG A 30 14.90 -7.96 -3.77
CA ARG A 30 16.03 -8.18 -4.69
C ARG A 30 15.72 -7.86 -6.14
N LEU A 31 14.45 -7.92 -6.54
CA LEU A 31 13.98 -7.63 -7.91
C LEU A 31 13.29 -6.26 -8.03
N ALA A 32 13.19 -5.51 -6.94
CA ALA A 32 12.58 -4.18 -6.94
C ALA A 32 13.40 -3.20 -7.80
N PHE A 33 12.69 -2.39 -8.59
CA PHE A 33 13.29 -1.31 -9.35
C PHE A 33 13.24 -0.03 -8.51
N GLY A 34 14.40 0.44 -8.06
CA GLY A 34 14.52 1.75 -7.46
C GLY A 34 14.32 2.86 -8.50
N GLU A 35 13.91 4.03 -8.04
CA GLU A 35 13.56 5.17 -8.89
C GLU A 35 14.66 5.54 -9.89
N ALA A 36 15.92 5.53 -9.45
CA ALA A 36 17.08 5.81 -10.31
C ALA A 36 17.35 4.73 -11.39
N ALA A 37 16.90 3.49 -11.17
CA ALA A 37 17.12 2.38 -12.09
C ALA A 37 15.99 2.25 -13.14
N LEU A 38 14.79 2.74 -12.87
CA LEU A 38 13.63 2.63 -13.74
C LEU A 38 13.86 3.14 -15.17
N PRO A 39 14.43 4.34 -15.42
CA PRO A 39 14.64 4.83 -16.77
C PRO A 39 15.55 3.94 -17.60
N ARG A 40 16.59 3.36 -16.95
CA ARG A 40 17.53 2.41 -17.62
C ARG A 40 16.81 1.10 -17.96
N ALA A 41 16.03 0.55 -17.02
CA ALA A 41 15.32 -0.69 -17.23
C ALA A 41 14.27 -0.56 -18.36
N LEU A 42 13.51 0.53 -18.37
CA LEU A 42 12.52 0.83 -19.40
C LEU A 42 13.15 0.92 -20.79
N ARG A 43 14.25 1.65 -20.94
CA ARG A 43 14.97 1.74 -22.22
C ARG A 43 15.54 0.40 -22.68
N GLN A 44 16.04 -0.44 -21.76
CA GLN A 44 16.52 -1.78 -22.13
C GLN A 44 15.38 -2.71 -22.58
N LEU A 45 14.16 -2.58 -22.02
CA LEU A 45 13.00 -3.35 -22.45
C LEU A 45 12.54 -2.98 -23.87
N THR A 46 12.80 -1.75 -24.29
CA THR A 46 12.38 -1.20 -25.59
C THR A 46 13.56 -0.86 -26.51
N ASP A 47 14.73 -1.46 -26.27
CA ASP A 47 15.94 -1.22 -27.08
C ASP A 47 15.67 -1.54 -28.55
N PRO A 48 15.81 -0.60 -29.48
CA PRO A 48 15.54 -0.83 -30.90
C PRO A 48 16.38 -1.96 -31.51
N ALA A 49 17.54 -2.26 -30.94
CA ALA A 49 18.44 -3.33 -31.43
C ALA A 49 17.93 -4.74 -31.06
N ASP A 50 17.26 -4.90 -29.90
CA ASP A 50 16.72 -6.18 -29.43
C ASP A 50 15.51 -5.93 -28.51
N PRO A 51 14.38 -5.45 -29.05
CA PRO A 51 13.24 -5.06 -28.25
C PRO A 51 12.47 -6.27 -27.71
N LEU A 52 12.38 -6.38 -26.38
CA LEU A 52 11.43 -7.30 -25.73
C LEU A 52 10.00 -6.77 -25.88
N PHE A 53 9.85 -5.45 -25.85
CA PHE A 53 8.58 -4.75 -26.03
C PHE A 53 8.74 -3.54 -26.96
N GLU A 54 7.71 -3.21 -27.72
CA GLU A 54 7.61 -1.94 -28.45
C GLU A 54 7.23 -0.79 -27.52
N GLN A 55 6.49 -1.11 -26.46
CA GLN A 55 6.10 -0.19 -25.40
C GLN A 55 6.26 -0.92 -24.07
N ALA A 56 6.79 -0.26 -23.06
CA ALA A 56 7.03 -0.85 -21.76
C ALA A 56 6.68 0.09 -20.59
N ALA A 57 6.15 -0.47 -19.52
CA ALA A 57 6.01 0.15 -18.20
C ALA A 57 6.39 -0.83 -17.10
N ILE A 58 6.87 -0.33 -15.97
CA ILE A 58 7.25 -1.12 -14.81
C ILE A 58 6.48 -0.63 -13.59
N LEU A 59 5.74 -1.54 -12.94
CA LEU A 59 5.12 -1.31 -11.65
C LEU A 59 5.94 -2.03 -10.58
N SER A 60 6.71 -1.26 -9.81
CA SER A 60 7.55 -1.77 -8.71
C SER A 60 7.11 -1.13 -7.39
N THR A 61 6.70 -1.95 -6.43
CA THR A 61 6.24 -1.54 -5.09
C THR A 61 6.84 -2.48 -4.04
N CYS A 62 6.56 -2.27 -2.76
CA CYS A 62 6.97 -3.22 -1.71
C CYS A 62 6.34 -4.63 -1.86
N ASN A 63 5.18 -4.74 -2.54
CA ASN A 63 4.41 -5.97 -2.62
C ASN A 63 4.39 -6.62 -4.00
N ARG A 64 4.93 -5.96 -5.05
CA ARG A 64 4.96 -6.50 -6.42
C ARG A 64 6.03 -5.87 -7.29
N VAL A 65 6.48 -6.66 -8.25
CA VAL A 65 7.29 -6.21 -9.38
C VAL A 65 6.68 -6.76 -10.64
N GLU A 66 6.22 -5.89 -11.54
CA GLU A 66 5.51 -6.26 -12.76
C GLU A 66 6.04 -5.46 -13.95
N LEU A 67 6.28 -6.15 -15.05
CA LEU A 67 6.61 -5.57 -16.36
C LEU A 67 5.37 -5.67 -17.25
N TYR A 68 4.97 -4.57 -17.83
CA TYR A 68 3.87 -4.48 -18.78
C TYR A 68 4.41 -4.04 -20.13
N GLY A 69 3.98 -4.68 -21.19
CA GLY A 69 4.43 -4.31 -22.53
C GLY A 69 3.44 -4.61 -23.64
N VAL A 70 3.69 -3.96 -24.77
CA VAL A 70 3.08 -4.23 -26.05
C VAL A 70 4.16 -4.84 -26.94
N SER A 71 3.92 -6.01 -27.52
CA SER A 71 4.92 -6.70 -28.35
C SER A 71 4.27 -7.43 -29.52
N ARG A 72 4.89 -7.35 -30.70
CA ARG A 72 4.57 -8.20 -31.86
C ARG A 72 5.24 -9.56 -31.79
N SER A 73 6.42 -9.64 -31.18
CA SER A 73 7.19 -10.88 -31.07
C SER A 73 6.64 -11.87 -30.02
N ARG A 74 5.73 -11.40 -29.13
CA ARG A 74 5.14 -12.21 -28.06
C ARG A 74 6.22 -12.90 -27.21
N PRO A 75 7.06 -12.15 -26.50
CA PRO A 75 8.18 -12.72 -25.76
C PRO A 75 7.73 -13.84 -24.82
N THR A 76 8.54 -14.86 -24.70
CA THR A 76 8.26 -15.97 -23.79
C THR A 76 8.50 -15.57 -22.34
N ALA A 77 7.97 -16.36 -21.41
CA ALA A 77 8.21 -16.13 -19.99
C ALA A 77 9.72 -16.19 -19.65
N GLU A 78 10.44 -17.11 -20.31
CA GLU A 78 11.87 -17.31 -20.11
C GLU A 78 12.68 -16.08 -20.52
N LEU A 79 12.34 -15.42 -21.63
CA LEU A 79 13.01 -14.18 -22.07
C LEU A 79 12.79 -13.04 -21.08
N LEU A 80 11.56 -12.89 -20.57
CA LEU A 80 11.22 -11.86 -19.59
C LEU A 80 11.87 -12.12 -18.24
N VAL A 81 11.90 -13.39 -17.79
CA VAL A 81 12.63 -13.80 -16.58
C VAL A 81 14.14 -13.58 -16.74
N SER A 82 14.68 -13.91 -17.92
CA SER A 82 16.10 -13.67 -18.22
C SER A 82 16.47 -12.18 -18.20
N PHE A 83 15.56 -11.32 -18.67
CA PHE A 83 15.73 -9.86 -18.52
C PHE A 83 15.77 -9.45 -17.05
N LEU A 84 14.80 -9.87 -16.21
CA LEU A 84 14.75 -9.56 -14.80
C LEU A 84 16.03 -10.04 -14.08
N ALA A 85 16.42 -11.29 -14.32
CA ALA A 85 17.62 -11.87 -13.73
C ALA A 85 18.88 -11.10 -14.10
N ARG A 86 19.08 -10.83 -15.40
CA ARG A 86 20.24 -10.10 -15.92
C ARG A 86 20.29 -8.67 -15.39
N PHE A 87 19.15 -7.96 -15.38
CA PHE A 87 19.08 -6.58 -14.91
C PHE A 87 19.52 -6.44 -13.45
N HIS A 88 19.11 -7.39 -12.60
CA HIS A 88 19.43 -7.41 -11.17
C HIS A 88 20.65 -8.23 -10.80
N GLY A 89 21.41 -8.77 -11.79
CA GLY A 89 22.59 -9.60 -11.54
C GLY A 89 22.27 -10.90 -10.80
N ARG A 90 21.18 -11.59 -11.18
CA ARG A 90 20.67 -12.79 -10.53
C ARG A 90 20.64 -14.00 -11.46
N ASP A 91 20.61 -15.19 -10.87
CA ASP A 91 20.37 -16.43 -11.60
C ASP A 91 18.88 -16.53 -11.98
N PRO A 92 18.52 -16.79 -13.24
CA PRO A 92 17.11 -16.98 -13.63
C PRO A 92 16.51 -18.27 -13.07
N ARG A 93 17.32 -19.23 -12.65
CA ARG A 93 16.86 -20.47 -12.01
C ARG A 93 16.14 -20.13 -10.70
N GLY A 94 14.93 -20.66 -10.54
CA GLY A 94 14.07 -20.37 -9.39
C GLY A 94 13.16 -19.14 -9.55
N LEU A 95 13.40 -18.24 -10.51
CA LEU A 95 12.48 -17.13 -10.77
C LEU A 95 11.23 -17.57 -11.54
N MET A 96 11.35 -18.58 -12.40
CA MET A 96 10.23 -19.09 -13.20
C MET A 96 9.04 -19.58 -12.37
N SER A 97 9.29 -20.18 -11.23
CA SER A 97 8.23 -20.67 -10.34
C SER A 97 7.56 -19.56 -9.52
N ALA A 98 8.19 -18.38 -9.43
CA ALA A 98 7.71 -17.24 -8.67
C ALA A 98 6.97 -16.21 -9.53
N VAL A 99 7.05 -16.30 -10.86
CA VAL A 99 6.42 -15.33 -11.75
C VAL A 99 5.12 -15.85 -12.36
N TYR A 100 4.19 -14.94 -12.58
CA TYR A 100 3.02 -15.16 -13.41
C TYR A 100 3.12 -14.38 -14.71
N VAL A 101 2.42 -14.86 -15.74
CA VAL A 101 2.35 -14.21 -17.05
C VAL A 101 0.90 -14.05 -17.47
N HIS A 102 0.52 -12.83 -17.81
CA HIS A 102 -0.78 -12.52 -18.39
C HIS A 102 -0.62 -12.08 -19.85
N ARG A 103 -1.63 -12.36 -20.68
CA ARG A 103 -1.64 -12.00 -22.10
C ARG A 103 -2.98 -11.44 -22.54
N GLY A 104 -2.96 -10.48 -23.47
CA GLY A 104 -4.16 -9.93 -24.07
C GLY A 104 -5.12 -9.32 -23.04
N ARG A 105 -6.36 -9.79 -23.06
CA ARG A 105 -7.42 -9.31 -22.14
C ARG A 105 -7.09 -9.49 -20.66
N ASP A 106 -6.36 -10.55 -20.31
CA ASP A 106 -6.02 -10.85 -18.91
C ASP A 106 -5.04 -9.82 -18.34
N VAL A 107 -4.21 -9.19 -19.18
CA VAL A 107 -3.36 -8.07 -18.78
C VAL A 107 -4.21 -6.89 -18.33
N ALA A 108 -5.24 -6.55 -19.13
CA ALA A 108 -6.12 -5.43 -18.81
C ALA A 108 -6.93 -5.71 -17.52
N PHE A 109 -7.39 -6.94 -17.36
CA PHE A 109 -8.13 -7.33 -16.15
C PHE A 109 -7.22 -7.30 -14.92
N HIS A 110 -6.02 -7.88 -15.02
CA HIS A 110 -5.05 -7.92 -13.94
C HIS A 110 -4.65 -6.51 -13.49
N LEU A 111 -4.29 -5.62 -14.41
CA LEU A 111 -3.90 -4.26 -14.07
C LEU A 111 -5.07 -3.46 -13.46
N ALA A 112 -6.29 -3.64 -13.98
CA ALA A 112 -7.49 -2.99 -13.44
C ALA A 112 -7.83 -3.49 -12.03
N ALA A 113 -7.73 -4.81 -11.78
CA ALA A 113 -7.90 -5.41 -10.46
C ALA A 113 -6.82 -4.94 -9.48
N THR A 114 -5.58 -4.83 -9.94
CA THR A 114 -4.46 -4.27 -9.19
C THR A 114 -4.74 -2.81 -8.82
N ALA A 115 -5.12 -1.96 -9.78
CA ALA A 115 -5.46 -0.56 -9.53
C ALA A 115 -6.67 -0.37 -8.61
N ALA A 116 -7.60 -1.35 -8.57
CA ALA A 116 -8.72 -1.39 -7.63
C ALA A 116 -8.30 -1.83 -6.22
N GLY A 117 -7.07 -2.33 -6.02
CA GLY A 117 -6.59 -2.88 -4.76
C GLY A 117 -7.09 -4.30 -4.48
N MET A 118 -7.62 -5.01 -5.49
CA MET A 118 -8.13 -6.37 -5.31
C MET A 118 -7.01 -7.40 -5.17
N HIS A 119 -5.81 -7.09 -5.67
CA HIS A 119 -4.59 -7.89 -5.53
C HIS A 119 -3.61 -7.30 -4.51
N SER A 120 -4.05 -6.38 -3.66
CA SER A 120 -3.22 -5.82 -2.59
C SER A 120 -3.25 -6.71 -1.36
N LEU A 121 -2.16 -6.69 -0.56
CA LEU A 121 -2.10 -7.37 0.73
C LEU A 121 -3.30 -6.98 1.62
N VAL A 122 -3.67 -5.71 1.58
CA VAL A 122 -4.90 -5.21 2.18
C VAL A 122 -5.93 -4.94 1.08
N LEU A 123 -6.95 -5.79 1.02
CA LEU A 123 -8.00 -5.72 -0.01
C LEU A 123 -8.63 -4.32 -0.09
N GLY A 124 -8.63 -3.73 -1.30
CA GLY A 124 -9.20 -2.41 -1.56
C GLY A 124 -8.33 -1.24 -1.12
N GLU A 125 -7.03 -1.44 -0.88
CA GLU A 125 -6.09 -0.38 -0.52
C GLU A 125 -6.02 0.70 -1.62
N PRO A 126 -6.20 2.00 -1.28
CA PRO A 126 -6.22 3.06 -2.30
C PRO A 126 -4.83 3.45 -2.82
N GLN A 127 -3.75 3.12 -2.10
CA GLN A 127 -2.39 3.56 -2.41
C GLN A 127 -1.88 2.98 -3.74
N ILE A 128 -2.22 1.73 -4.04
CA ILE A 128 -1.80 1.05 -5.28
C ILE A 128 -2.28 1.77 -6.54
N GLN A 129 -3.44 2.42 -6.52
CA GLN A 129 -3.91 3.21 -7.66
C GLN A 129 -2.97 4.37 -8.00
N GLY A 130 -2.45 5.06 -6.98
CA GLY A 130 -1.44 6.10 -7.15
C GLY A 130 -0.16 5.52 -7.76
N GLN A 131 0.29 4.36 -7.28
CA GLN A 131 1.49 3.68 -7.79
C GLN A 131 1.33 3.24 -9.26
N VAL A 132 0.15 2.75 -9.66
CA VAL A 132 -0.14 2.44 -11.08
C VAL A 132 -0.05 3.69 -11.95
N ARG A 133 -0.55 4.84 -11.47
CA ARG A 133 -0.43 6.11 -12.19
C ARG A 133 1.03 6.55 -12.31
N THR A 134 1.79 6.51 -11.23
CA THR A 134 3.22 6.85 -11.22
C THR A 134 4.03 5.93 -12.14
N ALA A 135 3.70 4.64 -12.23
CA ALA A 135 4.34 3.73 -13.17
C ALA A 135 4.16 4.17 -14.65
N LEU A 136 2.96 4.65 -15.00
CA LEU A 136 2.72 5.24 -16.32
C LEU A 136 3.51 6.54 -16.51
N GLU A 137 3.55 7.41 -15.51
CA GLU A 137 4.30 8.67 -15.56
C GLU A 137 5.79 8.41 -15.84
N HIS A 138 6.42 7.43 -15.17
CA HIS A 138 7.79 7.04 -15.44
C HIS A 138 7.99 6.50 -16.87
N ALA A 139 7.06 5.69 -17.39
CA ALA A 139 7.13 5.17 -18.73
C ALA A 139 6.98 6.27 -19.80
N LEU A 140 6.13 7.27 -19.57
CA LEU A 140 5.97 8.45 -20.42
C LEU A 140 7.25 9.31 -20.42
N GLN A 141 7.81 9.57 -19.25
CA GLN A 141 9.06 10.33 -19.10
C GLN A 141 10.25 9.63 -19.77
N ALA A 142 10.29 8.29 -19.72
CA ALA A 142 11.31 7.50 -20.39
C ALA A 142 11.11 7.37 -21.92
N GLY A 143 9.96 7.82 -22.45
CA GLY A 143 9.60 7.68 -23.86
C GLY A 143 9.21 6.27 -24.29
N THR A 144 8.90 5.38 -23.33
CA THR A 144 8.62 3.95 -23.59
C THR A 144 7.13 3.62 -23.59
N ALA A 145 6.24 4.54 -23.24
CA ALA A 145 4.80 4.35 -23.29
C ALA A 145 4.20 4.95 -24.58
N GLY A 146 3.67 4.09 -25.45
CA GLY A 146 2.87 4.51 -26.60
C GLY A 146 1.38 4.56 -26.28
N VAL A 147 0.55 4.68 -27.32
CA VAL A 147 -0.90 4.92 -27.18
C VAL A 147 -1.62 3.77 -26.50
N GLU A 148 -1.27 2.52 -26.82
CA GLU A 148 -1.92 1.31 -26.32
C GLU A 148 -1.63 1.14 -24.81
N LEU A 149 -0.37 1.28 -24.42
CA LEU A 149 0.05 1.11 -23.03
C LEU A 149 -0.48 2.26 -22.16
N ARG A 150 -0.42 3.49 -22.64
CA ARG A 150 -1.02 4.65 -21.98
C ARG A 150 -2.51 4.42 -21.74
N ARG A 151 -3.27 4.01 -22.78
CA ARG A 151 -4.71 3.76 -22.66
C ARG A 151 -5.02 2.63 -21.69
N LEU A 152 -4.20 1.56 -21.67
CA LEU A 152 -4.31 0.46 -20.73
C LEU A 152 -4.25 0.96 -19.27
N PHE A 153 -3.21 1.72 -18.93
CA PHE A 153 -3.00 2.23 -17.59
C PHE A 153 -4.07 3.25 -17.18
N GLU A 154 -4.42 4.19 -18.05
CA GLU A 154 -5.50 5.16 -17.80
C GLU A 154 -6.84 4.46 -17.58
N SER A 155 -7.16 3.44 -18.37
CA SER A 155 -8.39 2.64 -18.22
C SER A 155 -8.37 1.85 -16.90
N ALA A 156 -7.24 1.28 -16.50
CA ALA A 156 -7.09 0.56 -15.23
C ALA A 156 -7.28 1.48 -14.02
N VAL A 157 -6.70 2.70 -14.06
CA VAL A 157 -6.89 3.70 -13.01
C VAL A 157 -8.35 4.16 -12.93
N ALA A 158 -9.02 4.34 -14.07
CA ALA A 158 -10.45 4.69 -14.12
C ALA A 158 -11.33 3.56 -13.57
N ALA A 159 -11.05 2.31 -13.97
CA ALA A 159 -11.72 1.12 -13.46
C ALA A 159 -11.57 0.98 -11.94
N GLY A 160 -10.36 1.18 -11.42
CA GLY A 160 -10.10 1.15 -9.98
C GLY A 160 -10.85 2.23 -9.20
N ARG A 161 -11.00 3.44 -9.77
CA ARG A 161 -11.87 4.49 -9.18
C ARG A 161 -13.33 4.04 -9.15
N ARG A 162 -13.82 3.49 -10.27
CA ARG A 162 -15.21 3.07 -10.40
C ARG A 162 -15.54 1.91 -9.45
N VAL A 163 -14.67 0.93 -9.32
CA VAL A 163 -14.82 -0.15 -8.34
C VAL A 163 -14.97 0.43 -6.92
N ARG A 164 -14.15 1.40 -6.53
CA ARG A 164 -14.24 2.01 -5.20
C ARG A 164 -15.45 2.93 -5.00
N SER A 165 -15.99 3.55 -6.05
CA SER A 165 -17.23 4.35 -5.96
C SER A 165 -18.46 3.47 -5.89
N ASP A 166 -18.50 2.42 -6.71
CA ASP A 166 -19.70 1.61 -6.97
C ASP A 166 -19.82 0.42 -6.00
N THR A 167 -18.76 0.14 -5.21
CA THR A 167 -18.73 -0.95 -4.21
C THR A 167 -18.18 -0.50 -2.87
N ALA A 168 -18.32 -1.32 -1.85
CA ALA A 168 -17.75 -1.05 -0.53
C ALA A 168 -16.33 -1.66 -0.35
N ILE A 169 -15.67 -2.12 -1.42
CA ILE A 169 -14.36 -2.81 -1.34
C ILE A 169 -13.24 -1.95 -0.73
N GLY A 170 -13.32 -0.63 -0.86
CA GLY A 170 -12.37 0.32 -0.27
C GLY A 170 -12.84 0.95 1.03
N ARG A 171 -14.03 0.58 1.55
CA ARG A 171 -14.62 1.21 2.74
C ARG A 171 -14.21 0.51 4.03
N GLY A 172 -14.17 1.26 5.11
CA GLY A 172 -13.85 0.78 6.46
C GLY A 172 -12.34 0.64 6.70
N VAL A 173 -12.00 0.12 7.86
CA VAL A 173 -10.61 -0.01 8.34
C VAL A 173 -9.88 -1.14 7.63
N ALA A 174 -8.61 -0.94 7.35
CA ALA A 174 -7.80 -1.86 6.56
C ALA A 174 -6.58 -2.42 7.31
N SER A 175 -6.27 -1.85 8.48
CA SER A 175 -5.14 -2.25 9.31
C SER A 175 -5.42 -1.92 10.77
N VAL A 176 -4.71 -2.57 11.68
CA VAL A 176 -4.85 -2.37 13.12
C VAL A 176 -4.60 -0.91 13.53
N PRO A 177 -3.53 -0.22 13.06
CA PRO A 177 -3.37 1.21 13.34
C PRO A 177 -4.52 2.06 12.81
N HIS A 178 -5.04 1.75 11.61
CA HIS A 178 -6.20 2.47 11.06
C HIS A 178 -7.45 2.23 11.91
N ALA A 179 -7.66 0.99 12.40
CA ALA A 179 -8.77 0.67 13.28
C ALA A 179 -8.68 1.47 14.59
N GLY A 180 -7.50 1.54 15.19
CA GLY A 180 -7.25 2.33 16.39
C GLY A 180 -7.58 3.81 16.22
N ILE A 181 -7.08 4.42 15.15
CA ILE A 181 -7.35 5.85 14.88
C ILE A 181 -8.83 6.11 14.57
N GLU A 182 -9.51 5.20 13.87
CA GLU A 182 -10.93 5.35 13.61
C GLU A 182 -11.76 5.17 14.90
N LEU A 183 -11.36 4.28 15.78
CA LEU A 183 -11.93 4.14 17.12
C LEU A 183 -11.74 5.44 17.93
N ALA A 184 -10.53 6.00 17.92
CA ALA A 184 -10.25 7.28 18.57
C ALA A 184 -11.17 8.38 18.05
N ARG A 185 -11.36 8.48 16.74
CA ARG A 185 -12.27 9.44 16.14
C ARG A 185 -13.72 9.25 16.57
N MET A 186 -14.18 8.00 16.71
CA MET A 186 -15.55 7.72 17.18
C MET A 186 -15.73 8.08 18.65
N ARG A 187 -14.71 7.89 19.49
CA ARG A 187 -14.76 8.18 20.94
C ARG A 187 -14.60 9.67 21.24
N LEU A 188 -13.63 10.32 20.59
CA LEU A 188 -13.28 11.73 20.82
C LEU A 188 -14.04 12.71 19.91
N GLY A 189 -14.79 12.21 18.92
CA GLY A 189 -15.49 13.01 17.93
C GLY A 189 -14.56 13.51 16.84
N THR A 190 -13.80 14.58 17.09
CA THR A 190 -12.79 15.11 16.16
C THR A 190 -11.41 15.08 16.77
N LEU A 191 -10.39 14.75 15.96
CA LEU A 191 -8.99 14.80 16.40
C LEU A 191 -8.36 16.21 16.22
N GLY A 192 -9.04 17.14 15.57
CA GLY A 192 -8.53 18.50 15.28
C GLY A 192 -8.36 19.40 16.49
N ARG A 193 -8.68 18.92 17.69
CA ARG A 193 -8.43 19.59 18.98
C ARG A 193 -7.76 18.65 19.99
N SER A 194 -7.29 17.49 19.51
CA SER A 194 -6.74 16.46 20.38
C SER A 194 -5.23 16.47 20.35
N THR A 195 -4.63 16.25 21.54
CA THR A 195 -3.22 15.95 21.69
C THR A 195 -3.04 14.42 21.73
N ALA A 196 -2.25 13.89 20.82
CA ALA A 196 -1.94 12.47 20.75
C ALA A 196 -0.48 12.21 21.14
N LEU A 197 -0.25 11.25 22.04
CA LEU A 197 1.05 10.70 22.34
C LEU A 197 1.23 9.37 21.60
N LEU A 198 2.25 9.29 20.77
CA LEU A 198 2.65 8.09 20.07
C LEU A 198 3.96 7.56 20.65
N ALA A 199 3.92 6.39 21.25
CA ALA A 199 5.08 5.69 21.75
C ALA A 199 5.58 4.66 20.73
N GLY A 200 6.84 4.81 20.32
CA GLY A 200 7.47 4.00 19.28
C GLY A 200 7.88 4.81 18.05
N ALA A 201 8.82 4.28 17.28
CA ALA A 201 9.30 4.84 16.02
C ALA A 201 9.55 3.74 14.97
N GLY A 202 8.82 2.63 15.07
CA GLY A 202 8.79 1.52 14.12
C GLY A 202 7.71 1.68 13.04
N SER A 203 7.52 0.65 12.23
CA SER A 203 6.55 0.65 11.12
C SER A 203 5.10 0.87 11.58
N MET A 204 4.69 0.30 12.71
CA MET A 204 3.35 0.50 13.28
C MET A 204 3.14 1.95 13.72
N ALA A 205 4.16 2.53 14.38
CA ALA A 205 4.14 3.93 14.79
C ALA A 205 4.09 4.87 13.57
N GLU A 206 4.85 4.60 12.51
CA GLU A 206 4.81 5.36 11.24
C GLU A 206 3.42 5.34 10.62
N LEU A 207 2.76 4.16 10.57
CA LEU A 207 1.40 4.03 10.06
C LEU A 207 0.38 4.78 10.92
N ALA A 208 0.52 4.72 12.26
CA ALA A 208 -0.33 5.44 13.18
C ALA A 208 -0.16 6.96 13.04
N ALA A 209 1.08 7.46 13.01
CA ALA A 209 1.38 8.89 12.80
C ALA A 209 0.76 9.42 11.51
N LYS A 210 0.94 8.69 10.39
CA LYS A 210 0.33 9.03 9.10
C LYS A 210 -1.20 9.12 9.17
N GLN A 211 -1.86 8.22 9.91
CA GLN A 211 -3.32 8.26 10.06
C GLN A 211 -3.76 9.41 10.98
N LEU A 212 -3.04 9.68 12.07
CA LEU A 212 -3.32 10.81 12.96
C LEU A 212 -3.28 12.14 12.20
N VAL A 213 -2.19 12.38 11.46
CA VAL A 213 -2.03 13.60 10.63
C VAL A 213 -3.12 13.70 9.58
N LYS A 214 -3.43 12.60 8.88
CA LYS A 214 -4.52 12.56 7.88
C LYS A 214 -5.88 12.89 8.49
N ARG A 215 -6.10 12.61 9.77
CA ARG A 215 -7.34 12.92 10.51
C ARG A 215 -7.28 14.28 11.20
N GLY A 216 -6.20 15.04 11.00
CA GLY A 216 -6.05 16.41 11.47
C GLY A 216 -5.80 16.51 12.97
N VAL A 217 -5.07 15.58 13.59
CA VAL A 217 -4.66 15.70 15.00
C VAL A 217 -3.97 17.04 15.21
N ASP A 218 -4.33 17.74 16.31
CA ASP A 218 -3.82 19.09 16.58
C ASP A 218 -2.35 19.03 17.01
N GLN A 219 -2.02 18.20 17.97
CA GLN A 219 -0.65 18.01 18.45
C GLN A 219 -0.26 16.53 18.45
N LEU A 220 0.92 16.24 17.90
CA LEU A 220 1.53 14.90 17.92
C LEU A 220 2.80 14.93 18.79
N LEU A 221 2.76 14.21 19.90
CA LEU A 221 3.90 13.95 20.75
C LEU A 221 4.48 12.57 20.41
N VAL A 222 5.80 12.46 20.30
CA VAL A 222 6.47 11.20 19.97
C VAL A 222 7.41 10.80 21.10
N LEU A 223 7.20 9.62 21.65
CA LEU A 223 8.08 9.00 22.64
C LEU A 223 8.81 7.84 21.99
N GLY A 224 10.13 7.80 22.04
CA GLY A 224 10.93 6.70 21.52
C GLY A 224 12.18 6.44 22.35
N ARG A 225 12.59 5.18 22.46
CA ARG A 225 13.83 4.77 23.10
C ARG A 225 15.06 5.28 22.36
N ASP A 226 15.00 5.33 21.02
CA ASP A 226 16.02 5.92 20.15
C ASP A 226 15.59 7.35 19.77
N PRO A 227 16.27 8.38 20.35
CA PRO A 227 15.91 9.78 20.12
C PRO A 227 16.00 10.19 18.65
N ALA A 228 16.98 9.63 17.90
CA ALA A 228 17.16 10.00 16.50
C ALA A 228 16.03 9.44 15.62
N ARG A 229 15.54 8.23 15.90
CA ARG A 229 14.37 7.67 15.21
C ARG A 229 13.10 8.42 15.56
N ALA A 230 12.91 8.74 16.84
CA ALA A 230 11.77 9.53 17.31
C ALA A 230 11.75 10.92 16.66
N ALA A 231 12.89 11.59 16.58
CA ALA A 231 13.02 12.90 15.93
C ALA A 231 12.64 12.83 14.44
N ARG A 232 13.18 11.87 13.69
CA ARG A 232 12.84 11.67 12.27
C ARG A 232 11.34 11.42 12.05
N LEU A 233 10.70 10.65 12.94
CA LEU A 233 9.26 10.42 12.87
C LEU A 233 8.48 11.72 13.15
N ALA A 234 8.85 12.43 14.21
CA ALA A 234 8.23 13.70 14.60
C ALA A 234 8.36 14.75 13.47
N ASP A 235 9.57 14.96 12.93
CA ASP A 235 9.83 15.92 11.87
C ASP A 235 9.00 15.63 10.61
N ARG A 236 8.91 14.35 10.22
CA ARG A 236 8.15 13.92 9.04
C ARG A 236 6.64 14.18 9.18
N HIS A 237 6.12 14.12 10.37
CA HIS A 237 4.68 14.21 10.65
C HIS A 237 4.28 15.49 11.41
N GLY A 238 5.17 16.46 11.53
CA GLY A 238 4.87 17.74 12.21
C GLY A 238 4.66 17.59 13.72
N GLY A 239 5.25 16.57 14.34
CA GLY A 239 5.18 16.33 15.77
C GLY A 239 6.39 16.86 16.53
N ARG A 240 6.39 16.66 17.84
CA ARG A 240 7.55 16.94 18.69
C ARG A 240 7.92 15.74 19.55
N VAL A 241 9.20 15.53 19.80
CA VAL A 241 9.69 14.48 20.67
C VAL A 241 9.51 14.87 22.14
N ILE A 242 9.13 13.88 22.95
CA ILE A 242 9.19 13.97 24.41
C ILE A 242 10.17 12.92 24.96
N THR A 243 10.72 13.20 26.13
CA THR A 243 11.61 12.30 26.86
C THR A 243 10.83 11.51 27.92
N ALA A 244 11.36 10.36 28.35
CA ALA A 244 10.67 9.47 29.28
C ALA A 244 10.40 10.11 30.66
N ASP A 245 11.28 10.98 31.13
CA ASP A 245 11.12 11.74 32.38
C ASP A 245 9.94 12.73 32.34
N ARG A 246 9.51 13.15 31.14
CA ARG A 246 8.36 14.03 30.94
C ARG A 246 7.07 13.26 30.60
N LEU A 247 7.07 11.93 30.70
CA LEU A 247 5.92 11.10 30.30
C LEU A 247 4.64 11.47 31.07
N SER A 248 4.69 11.60 32.40
CA SER A 248 3.50 11.93 33.20
C SER A 248 2.97 13.35 32.90
N GLU A 249 3.86 14.29 32.59
CA GLU A 249 3.49 15.64 32.15
C GLU A 249 2.79 15.57 30.78
N ALA A 250 3.34 14.82 29.82
CA ALA A 250 2.74 14.65 28.51
C ALA A 250 1.36 13.98 28.61
N LEU A 251 1.23 12.92 29.40
CA LEU A 251 -0.03 12.22 29.62
C LEU A 251 -1.12 13.13 30.19
N SER A 252 -0.77 14.11 31.04
CA SER A 252 -1.75 15.07 31.57
C SER A 252 -2.36 16.01 30.53
N GLN A 253 -1.73 16.14 29.37
CA GLN A 253 -2.16 16.98 28.25
C GLN A 253 -2.80 16.18 27.09
N CYS A 254 -2.67 14.82 27.11
CA CYS A 254 -3.10 13.97 26.01
C CYS A 254 -4.57 13.57 26.13
N ASP A 255 -5.24 13.49 24.99
CA ASP A 255 -6.57 12.89 24.82
C ASP A 255 -6.45 11.44 24.33
N LEU A 256 -5.36 11.16 23.62
CA LEU A 256 -5.08 9.88 22.98
C LEU A 256 -3.64 9.44 23.23
N VAL A 257 -3.47 8.19 23.60
CA VAL A 257 -2.15 7.52 23.69
C VAL A 257 -2.15 6.32 22.74
N ILE A 258 -1.08 6.17 21.96
CA ILE A 258 -0.88 5.01 21.10
C ILE A 258 0.44 4.35 21.48
N GLY A 259 0.37 3.11 22.00
CA GLY A 259 1.51 2.24 22.20
C GLY A 259 1.84 1.48 20.90
N ALA A 260 3.05 1.60 20.41
CA ALA A 260 3.53 0.93 19.18
C ALA A 260 5.03 0.63 19.28
N THR A 261 5.52 0.26 20.46
CA THR A 261 6.94 -0.04 20.68
C THR A 261 7.23 -1.54 20.52
N GLY A 262 8.48 -1.90 20.49
CA GLY A 262 8.96 -3.28 20.66
C GLY A 262 9.60 -3.50 22.04
N ALA A 263 9.13 -2.79 23.07
CA ALA A 263 9.65 -2.96 24.42
C ALA A 263 9.24 -4.33 24.97
N PRO A 264 10.15 -5.04 25.70
CA PRO A 264 9.82 -6.32 26.29
C PRO A 264 8.94 -6.19 27.55
N HIS A 265 8.72 -4.97 28.04
CA HIS A 265 7.94 -4.66 29.22
C HIS A 265 7.01 -3.47 28.96
N PRO A 266 5.89 -3.33 29.67
CA PRO A 266 5.04 -2.15 29.60
C PRO A 266 5.84 -0.86 29.83
N ILE A 267 5.44 0.20 29.17
CA ILE A 267 6.02 1.54 29.36
C ILE A 267 5.03 2.50 30.02
N PHE A 268 3.73 2.19 29.95
CA PHE A 268 2.67 2.93 30.60
C PHE A 268 2.17 2.16 31.83
N TYR A 269 2.54 2.61 33.01
CA TYR A 269 2.15 2.03 34.28
C TYR A 269 1.12 2.91 35.02
N GLN A 270 0.33 2.32 35.89
CA GLN A 270 -0.67 3.01 36.70
C GLN A 270 -0.12 4.29 37.36
N ARG A 271 1.09 4.25 37.96
CA ARG A 271 1.74 5.43 38.57
C ARG A 271 1.89 6.64 37.64
N HIS A 272 2.09 6.42 36.32
CA HIS A 272 2.22 7.51 35.35
C HIS A 272 0.87 8.20 35.14
N LEU A 273 -0.22 7.41 35.10
CA LEU A 273 -1.57 7.90 34.91
C LEU A 273 -2.09 8.63 36.17
N GLU A 274 -1.81 8.11 37.35
CA GLU A 274 -2.15 8.74 38.61
C GLU A 274 -1.43 10.11 38.78
N GLN A 275 -0.15 10.17 38.43
CA GLN A 275 0.61 11.43 38.40
C GLN A 275 0.07 12.41 37.32
N ALA A 276 -0.35 11.91 36.20
CA ALA A 276 -0.98 12.72 35.14
C ALA A 276 -2.35 13.26 35.59
N ALA A 277 -3.19 12.42 36.21
CA ALA A 277 -4.50 12.79 36.71
C ALA A 277 -4.41 13.88 37.80
N ALA A 278 -3.44 13.79 38.67
CA ALA A 278 -3.17 14.82 39.71
C ALA A 278 -2.79 16.19 39.11
N ARG A 279 -2.35 16.23 37.85
CA ARG A 279 -1.93 17.46 37.14
C ARG A 279 -2.97 17.99 36.16
N SER A 280 -3.86 17.12 35.65
CA SER A 280 -4.66 17.46 34.48
C SER A 280 -5.90 18.29 34.75
N GLY A 281 -6.46 18.28 36.00
CA GLY A 281 -7.75 18.91 36.28
C GLY A 281 -8.91 18.41 35.38
N ARG A 282 -8.71 17.37 34.56
CA ARG A 282 -9.67 16.81 33.61
C ARG A 282 -10.62 15.86 34.34
N ALA A 283 -11.78 16.36 34.71
CA ALA A 283 -12.82 15.54 35.36
C ALA A 283 -13.71 14.80 34.36
N ASP A 284 -13.85 15.29 33.11
CA ASP A 284 -14.97 14.94 32.24
C ASP A 284 -14.62 14.24 30.93
N SER A 285 -13.33 14.03 30.59
CA SER A 285 -12.96 13.34 29.34
C SER A 285 -11.99 12.20 29.62
N PRO A 286 -12.36 10.95 29.30
CA PRO A 286 -11.47 9.81 29.51
C PRO A 286 -10.23 9.93 28.61
N LEU A 287 -9.07 9.53 29.16
CA LEU A 287 -7.87 9.29 28.35
C LEU A 287 -8.05 8.00 27.56
N LEU A 288 -8.01 8.11 26.24
CA LEU A 288 -8.08 6.95 25.37
C LEU A 288 -6.69 6.38 25.12
N MET A 289 -6.49 5.11 25.42
CA MET A 289 -5.24 4.40 25.19
C MET A 289 -5.45 3.26 24.18
N ILE A 290 -4.65 3.24 23.13
CA ILE A 290 -4.66 2.23 22.08
C ILE A 290 -3.32 1.54 22.08
N ASP A 291 -3.29 0.29 22.49
CA ASP A 291 -2.08 -0.53 22.54
C ASP A 291 -1.97 -1.42 21.31
N LEU A 292 -1.05 -1.04 20.42
CA LEU A 292 -0.72 -1.76 19.18
C LEU A 292 0.52 -2.66 19.33
N ALA A 293 1.12 -2.67 20.53
CA ALA A 293 2.37 -3.36 20.78
C ALA A 293 2.18 -4.84 21.18
N VAL A 294 3.10 -5.66 20.75
CA VAL A 294 3.24 -7.04 21.19
C VAL A 294 4.74 -7.28 21.49
N PRO A 295 5.12 -7.46 22.76
CA PRO A 295 4.32 -7.41 24.00
C PRO A 295 3.66 -6.05 24.25
N ARG A 296 2.67 -6.00 25.16
CA ARG A 296 1.89 -4.81 25.47
C ARG A 296 2.74 -3.67 26.01
N ASP A 297 2.48 -2.45 25.55
CA ASP A 297 3.06 -1.21 26.07
C ASP A 297 2.31 -0.70 27.33
N VAL A 298 1.01 -1.04 27.45
CA VAL A 298 0.14 -0.64 28.57
C VAL A 298 0.03 -1.75 29.59
N ASP A 299 0.38 -1.45 30.84
CA ASP A 299 0.21 -2.38 31.96
C ASP A 299 -1.29 -2.71 32.15
N PRO A 300 -1.66 -4.00 32.30
CA PRO A 300 -3.07 -4.39 32.50
C PRO A 300 -3.79 -3.67 33.63
N ALA A 301 -3.07 -3.28 34.72
CA ALA A 301 -3.65 -2.53 35.82
C ALA A 301 -4.20 -1.15 35.43
N VAL A 302 -3.72 -0.58 34.35
CA VAL A 302 -4.19 0.72 33.78
C VAL A 302 -5.64 0.65 33.35
N ALA A 303 -6.11 -0.48 32.82
CA ALA A 303 -7.48 -0.65 32.36
C ALA A 303 -8.55 -0.54 33.48
N GLY A 304 -8.13 -0.69 34.73
CA GLY A 304 -9.00 -0.52 35.92
C GLY A 304 -9.13 0.91 36.43
N LEU A 305 -8.38 1.86 35.88
CA LEU A 305 -8.37 3.24 36.33
C LEU A 305 -9.61 4.00 35.85
N ALA A 306 -10.23 4.76 36.75
CA ALA A 306 -11.31 5.65 36.38
C ALA A 306 -10.82 6.73 35.40
N GLY A 307 -11.60 7.01 34.36
CA GLY A 307 -11.25 8.00 33.35
C GLY A 307 -10.20 7.55 32.33
N VAL A 308 -9.91 6.24 32.26
CA VAL A 308 -9.01 5.65 31.23
C VAL A 308 -9.76 4.57 30.47
N GLU A 309 -9.74 4.64 29.14
CA GLU A 309 -10.22 3.56 28.27
C GLU A 309 -9.04 2.94 27.53
N VAL A 310 -8.86 1.63 27.67
CA VAL A 310 -7.76 0.89 27.02
C VAL A 310 -8.32 -0.07 25.98
N TYR A 311 -7.78 0.00 24.76
CA TYR A 311 -8.06 -0.94 23.68
C TYR A 311 -6.75 -1.58 23.22
N THR A 312 -6.75 -2.89 23.10
CA THR A 312 -5.59 -3.69 22.72
C THR A 312 -5.61 -4.04 21.21
N VAL A 313 -4.50 -4.57 20.72
CA VAL A 313 -4.42 -5.10 19.36
C VAL A 313 -5.52 -6.13 19.07
N ASP A 314 -5.82 -7.01 20.05
CA ASP A 314 -6.85 -8.06 19.88
C ASP A 314 -8.27 -7.49 19.69
N ASP A 315 -8.58 -6.36 20.36
CA ASP A 315 -9.86 -5.68 20.20
C ASP A 315 -9.99 -5.07 18.81
N LEU A 316 -8.90 -4.53 18.30
CA LEU A 316 -8.84 -3.90 16.99
C LEU A 316 -8.80 -4.92 15.86
N GLU A 317 -8.14 -6.07 16.03
CA GLU A 317 -8.12 -7.16 15.04
C GLU A 317 -9.52 -7.65 14.72
N ARG A 318 -10.39 -7.82 15.72
CA ARG A 318 -11.80 -8.18 15.50
C ARG A 318 -12.55 -7.17 14.64
N VAL A 319 -12.24 -5.87 14.77
CA VAL A 319 -12.83 -4.81 13.94
C VAL A 319 -12.31 -4.90 12.50
N VAL A 320 -11.00 -5.12 12.34
CA VAL A 320 -10.36 -5.29 11.02
C VAL A 320 -10.89 -6.52 10.31
N GLU A 321 -10.98 -7.66 10.99
CA GLU A 321 -11.51 -8.90 10.41
C GLU A 321 -12.94 -8.74 9.88
N ARG A 322 -13.83 -8.11 10.65
CA ARG A 322 -15.19 -7.82 10.20
C ARG A 322 -15.23 -6.90 8.97
N ALA A 323 -14.34 -5.89 8.95
CA ALA A 323 -14.23 -4.99 7.82
C ALA A 323 -13.69 -5.71 6.57
N LEU A 324 -12.68 -6.58 6.72
CA LEU A 324 -12.14 -7.39 5.65
C LEU A 324 -13.16 -8.41 5.12
N ALA A 325 -13.96 -9.04 6.01
CA ALA A 325 -15.03 -9.94 5.60
C ALA A 325 -16.08 -9.21 4.74
N ARG A 326 -16.50 -8.00 5.13
CA ARG A 326 -17.40 -7.16 4.33
C ARG A 326 -16.80 -6.81 2.97
N ARG A 327 -15.49 -6.45 2.91
CA ARG A 327 -14.82 -6.17 1.65
C ARG A 327 -14.75 -7.40 0.74
N ARG A 328 -14.49 -8.59 1.32
CA ARG A 328 -14.49 -9.86 0.56
C ARG A 328 -15.88 -10.15 -0.03
N ALA A 329 -16.94 -9.84 0.68
CA ALA A 329 -18.31 -9.98 0.16
C ALA A 329 -18.59 -9.06 -1.05
N GLU A 330 -17.87 -7.96 -1.20
CA GLU A 330 -17.97 -7.05 -2.36
C GLU A 330 -17.21 -7.52 -3.61
N MET A 331 -16.38 -8.56 -3.50
CA MET A 331 -15.58 -9.05 -4.63
C MET A 331 -16.39 -9.38 -5.88
N PRO A 332 -17.57 -10.05 -5.81
CA PRO A 332 -18.37 -10.31 -7.00
C PRO A 332 -18.83 -9.03 -7.71
N ALA A 333 -19.27 -8.02 -6.96
CA ALA A 333 -19.67 -6.72 -7.49
C ALA A 333 -18.49 -5.99 -8.12
N ALA A 334 -17.34 -5.97 -7.45
CA ALA A 334 -16.11 -5.40 -7.97
C ALA A 334 -15.67 -6.07 -9.29
N HIS A 335 -15.70 -7.40 -9.35
CA HIS A 335 -15.42 -8.16 -10.58
C HIS A 335 -16.40 -7.82 -11.72
N SER A 336 -17.69 -7.57 -11.42
CA SER A 336 -18.67 -7.17 -12.42
C SER A 336 -18.33 -5.80 -13.04
N VAL A 337 -18.00 -4.82 -12.20
CA VAL A 337 -17.53 -3.50 -12.64
C VAL A 337 -16.28 -3.62 -13.50
N LEU A 338 -15.29 -4.40 -13.06
CA LEU A 338 -14.04 -4.61 -13.83
C LEU A 338 -14.32 -5.24 -15.18
N ARG A 339 -15.17 -6.27 -15.27
CA ARG A 339 -15.51 -6.90 -16.57
C ARG A 339 -16.05 -5.89 -17.56
N THR A 340 -16.90 -4.96 -17.13
CA THR A 340 -17.46 -3.90 -17.96
C THR A 340 -16.37 -2.93 -18.46
N GLU A 341 -15.51 -2.47 -17.58
CA GLU A 341 -14.45 -1.51 -17.94
C GLU A 341 -13.39 -2.16 -18.86
N VAL A 342 -13.00 -3.41 -18.57
CA VAL A 342 -12.08 -4.17 -19.40
C VAL A 342 -12.68 -4.45 -20.78
N ALA A 343 -13.98 -4.75 -20.87
CA ALA A 343 -14.65 -4.92 -22.17
C ALA A 343 -14.59 -3.65 -23.01
N ARG A 344 -14.77 -2.46 -22.42
CA ARG A 344 -14.63 -1.17 -23.11
C ARG A 344 -13.21 -0.96 -23.66
N PHE A 345 -12.21 -1.25 -22.82
CA PHE A 345 -10.80 -1.15 -23.25
C PHE A 345 -10.49 -2.14 -24.39
N THR A 346 -10.89 -3.41 -24.27
CA THR A 346 -10.61 -4.43 -25.28
C THR A 346 -11.32 -4.13 -26.59
N HIS A 347 -12.53 -3.59 -26.55
CA HIS A 347 -13.24 -3.14 -27.75
C HIS A 347 -12.48 -2.00 -28.47
N TRP A 348 -12.04 -0.99 -27.71
CA TRP A 348 -11.22 0.09 -28.24
C TRP A 348 -9.92 -0.43 -28.87
N LEU A 349 -9.21 -1.36 -28.19
CA LEU A 349 -7.97 -1.94 -28.70
C LEU A 349 -8.20 -2.68 -30.02
N SER A 350 -9.24 -3.53 -30.10
CA SER A 350 -9.59 -4.26 -31.33
C SER A 350 -9.98 -3.34 -32.46
N ALA A 351 -10.73 -2.26 -32.20
CA ALA A 351 -11.09 -1.26 -33.23
C ALA A 351 -9.84 -0.55 -33.77
N ARG A 352 -8.89 -0.20 -32.88
CA ARG A 352 -7.62 0.42 -33.29
C ARG A 352 -6.75 -0.52 -34.12
N GLU A 353 -6.66 -1.80 -33.77
CA GLU A 353 -5.94 -2.82 -34.52
C GLU A 353 -6.54 -3.01 -35.93
N ALA A 354 -7.87 -2.95 -36.03
CA ALA A 354 -8.56 -3.05 -37.34
C ALA A 354 -8.30 -1.85 -38.24
N LEU A 355 -8.07 -0.65 -37.67
CA LEU A 355 -7.73 0.55 -38.44
C LEU A 355 -6.25 0.59 -38.88
N ALA A 356 -5.38 -0.17 -38.20
CA ALA A 356 -3.94 -0.23 -38.49
C ALA A 356 -3.55 -1.41 -39.43
N ALA A 357 -4.48 -2.31 -39.71
CA ALA A 357 -4.34 -3.48 -40.58
C ALA A 357 -4.77 -3.17 -42.03
#